data_92645bb8d4032d39364790f198c484fa
#
_entry.id   92645bb8d4032d39364790f198c484fa
#
_cell.length_a   1.000
_cell.length_b   1.000
_cell.length_c   1.000
_cell.angle_alpha   90.00
_cell.angle_beta   90.00
_cell.angle_gamma   90.00
#
_symmetry.space_group_name_H-M   'P 1'
#
loop_
_entity.id
_entity.type
_entity.pdbx_description
1 polymer ?
#
loop_
_entity_poly.entity_id
_entity_poly.type
_entity_poly.pdbx_seq_one_letter_code
_entity_poly.pdbx_strand_id
1 'polypeptide(L)'
;MYPGMMYWWKTHRGGGCHAAHYAEGEHRHGGRRHRAWREYESAPPGGDLGSGAFGVRRPLRFLAFKLDLDEHQVAELARILDDLNTERAQAEVDGRRSTAAFADSLSGESFDAEKAAAAGAMRVTTAERLRDAVTTALSRIHATLEAPQRERLAYLIRSGALQV
;
A
#
# COMPACT_ATOMS: atom_id res chain seq x y z
N MET A 1 4.28 -39.75 6.16
CA MET A 1 5.44 -39.52 5.29
C MET A 1 4.93 -39.13 3.91
N TYR A 2 4.98 -37.88 3.53
CA TYR A 2 4.64 -37.45 2.18
C TYR A 2 5.90 -36.87 1.53
N PRO A 3 6.46 -37.51 0.49
CA PRO A 3 7.59 -36.99 -0.27
C PRO A 3 7.07 -36.29 -1.53
N GLY A 4 6.75 -35.02 -1.46
CA GLY A 4 6.24 -34.28 -2.62
C GLY A 4 6.59 -32.79 -2.68
N MET A 5 7.26 -32.25 -1.66
CA MET A 5 7.43 -30.78 -1.53
C MET A 5 8.83 -30.25 -1.90
N MET A 6 9.73 -31.09 -2.39
CA MET A 6 11.12 -30.70 -2.74
C MET A 6 11.40 -30.52 -4.23
N TYR A 7 10.44 -30.74 -5.12
CA TYR A 7 10.69 -30.67 -6.56
C TYR A 7 10.34 -29.32 -7.24
N TRP A 8 9.64 -28.45 -6.54
CA TRP A 8 9.17 -27.19 -7.15
C TRP A 8 10.23 -26.09 -7.22
N TRP A 9 11.31 -26.16 -6.42
CA TRP A 9 12.33 -25.11 -6.32
C TRP A 9 13.46 -25.23 -7.37
N LYS A 10 13.54 -26.33 -8.14
CA LYS A 10 14.68 -26.62 -9.00
C LYS A 10 14.49 -26.24 -10.48
N THR A 11 13.29 -25.85 -10.90
CA THR A 11 12.99 -25.64 -12.33
C THR A 11 12.87 -24.18 -12.79
N HIS A 12 13.10 -23.20 -11.90
CA HIS A 12 12.97 -21.78 -12.27
C HIS A 12 14.25 -20.96 -12.09
N ARG A 13 15.42 -21.60 -12.14
CA ARG A 13 16.71 -20.90 -12.29
C ARG A 13 17.33 -21.30 -13.61
N GLY A 14 17.16 -20.44 -14.62
CA GLY A 14 17.90 -20.67 -15.85
C GLY A 14 17.65 -19.56 -16.87
N GLY A 15 18.71 -18.78 -17.11
CA GLY A 15 19.09 -18.20 -18.36
C GLY A 15 18.45 -16.86 -18.71
N GLY A 16 19.16 -15.88 -19.13
CA GLY A 16 20.43 -15.77 -19.82
C GLY A 16 20.63 -14.33 -20.24
N CYS A 17 21.84 -13.89 -20.07
CA CYS A 17 22.36 -12.64 -20.62
C CYS A 17 22.44 -12.75 -22.14
N HIS A 18 21.91 -11.79 -22.89
CA HIS A 18 22.35 -11.55 -24.28
C HIS A 18 22.68 -10.09 -24.48
N ALA A 19 23.87 -9.96 -25.07
CA ALA A 19 24.62 -8.75 -25.32
C ALA A 19 24.04 -7.87 -26.42
N ALA A 20 24.40 -6.61 -26.31
CA ALA A 20 24.53 -5.50 -27.22
C ALA A 20 24.33 -5.75 -28.72
N HIS A 21 23.56 -4.86 -29.36
CA HIS A 21 23.87 -4.33 -30.70
C HIS A 21 23.57 -2.83 -30.73
N TYR A 22 24.63 -2.07 -31.03
CA TYR A 22 24.59 -0.66 -31.40
C TYR A 22 23.97 -0.50 -32.77
N ALA A 23 23.05 0.44 -32.93
CA ALA A 23 22.74 1.06 -34.20
C ALA A 23 22.35 2.52 -33.96
N GLU A 24 23.18 3.41 -34.49
CA GLU A 24 22.95 4.86 -34.60
C GLU A 24 21.77 5.15 -35.54
N GLY A 25 21.00 6.19 -35.26
CA GLY A 25 19.93 6.66 -36.11
C GLY A 25 19.24 7.90 -35.57
N GLU A 26 19.47 9.03 -36.21
CA GLU A 26 19.16 10.42 -35.92
C GLU A 26 17.68 10.77 -35.66
N HIS A 27 17.52 11.80 -34.82
CA HIS A 27 16.52 12.88 -34.83
C HIS A 27 15.03 12.63 -35.05
N ARG A 28 14.22 12.90 -33.98
CA ARG A 28 13.13 13.87 -34.09
C ARG A 28 12.59 14.27 -32.72
N HIS A 29 12.58 15.56 -32.45
CA HIS A 29 11.89 16.21 -31.30
C HIS A 29 10.38 16.03 -31.46
N GLY A 30 9.71 15.60 -30.38
CA GLY A 30 8.25 15.56 -30.31
C GLY A 30 7.75 14.31 -29.63
N GLY A 31 7.45 14.35 -28.33
CA GLY A 31 6.75 13.22 -27.72
C GLY A 31 7.11 12.87 -26.28
N ARG A 32 7.66 13.80 -25.49
CA ARG A 32 7.96 13.48 -24.07
C ARG A 32 6.73 13.39 -23.16
N ARG A 33 5.55 13.77 -23.63
CA ARG A 33 4.32 13.72 -22.82
C ARG A 33 3.56 12.39 -22.89
N HIS A 34 3.74 11.61 -23.95
CA HIS A 34 3.00 10.34 -24.13
C HIS A 34 3.68 9.10 -23.58
N ARG A 35 4.97 9.16 -23.21
CA ARG A 35 5.69 7.99 -22.69
C ARG A 35 5.46 7.75 -21.21
N ALA A 36 5.19 8.79 -20.44
CA ALA A 36 4.85 8.68 -19.01
C ALA A 36 3.51 7.98 -18.74
N TRP A 37 2.63 7.92 -19.75
CA TRP A 37 1.28 7.36 -19.63
C TRP A 37 1.21 5.84 -19.84
N ARG A 38 2.11 5.28 -20.67
CA ARG A 38 2.12 3.84 -20.94
C ARG A 38 2.71 3.00 -19.81
N GLU A 39 3.58 3.58 -19.02
CA GLU A 39 4.20 2.90 -17.87
C GLU A 39 3.24 2.75 -16.68
N TYR A 40 2.23 3.60 -16.63
CA TYR A 40 1.20 3.57 -15.57
C TYR A 40 0.10 2.53 -15.84
N GLU A 41 -0.17 2.21 -17.11
CA GLU A 41 -1.22 1.27 -17.52
C GLU A 41 -0.78 -0.20 -17.39
N SER A 42 0.52 -0.45 -17.20
CA SER A 42 1.13 -1.78 -17.08
C SER A 42 1.38 -2.23 -15.64
N ALA A 43 0.99 -1.45 -14.62
CA ALA A 43 1.08 -1.88 -13.24
C ALA A 43 0.00 -2.93 -12.95
N PRO A 44 0.34 -4.11 -12.39
CA PRO A 44 -0.66 -5.13 -12.10
C PRO A 44 -1.68 -4.59 -11.10
N PRO A 45 -2.99 -4.87 -11.28
CA PRO A 45 -4.01 -4.53 -10.30
C PRO A 45 -3.74 -5.37 -9.04
N GLY A 46 -3.39 -4.72 -7.94
CA GLY A 46 -3.13 -5.38 -6.67
C GLY A 46 -1.75 -5.15 -6.07
N GLY A 47 -0.92 -4.30 -6.66
CA GLY A 47 0.33 -3.86 -6.02
C GLY A 47 0.01 -3.04 -4.77
N ASP A 48 0.44 -3.58 -3.63
CA ASP A 48 0.43 -2.97 -2.30
C ASP A 48 0.73 -1.44 -2.36
N LEU A 49 -0.32 -0.62 -2.28
CA LEU A 49 -0.20 0.84 -2.19
C LEU A 49 0.32 1.28 -0.81
N GLY A 50 0.57 0.32 0.09
CA GLY A 50 0.83 0.56 1.51
C GLY A 50 2.28 0.53 1.95
N SER A 51 3.23 -0.08 1.22
CA SER A 51 4.59 -0.23 1.73
C SER A 51 5.74 0.03 0.73
N GLY A 52 5.47 0.71 -0.38
CA GLY A 52 6.53 1.07 -1.32
C GLY A 52 7.34 2.29 -0.86
N ALA A 53 8.66 2.31 -1.14
CA ALA A 53 9.65 3.35 -0.83
C ALA A 53 9.30 4.80 -1.25
N PHE A 54 8.07 5.06 -1.69
CA PHE A 54 7.58 6.35 -2.16
C PHE A 54 6.49 6.99 -1.28
N GLY A 55 6.11 6.37 -0.15
CA GLY A 55 5.19 6.94 0.84
C GLY A 55 3.91 7.55 0.26
N VAL A 56 3.48 8.68 0.80
CA VAL A 56 2.24 9.43 0.46
C VAL A 56 2.21 9.91 -1.00
N ARG A 57 3.34 10.04 -1.68
CA ARG A 57 3.44 10.75 -2.98
C ARG A 57 2.72 10.06 -4.14
N ARG A 58 2.68 8.73 -4.18
CA ARG A 58 1.99 7.99 -5.27
C ARG A 58 0.47 8.07 -5.16
N PRO A 59 -0.13 7.72 -4.01
CA PRO A 59 -1.58 7.88 -3.83
C PRO A 59 -2.03 9.32 -4.06
N LEU A 60 -1.29 10.30 -3.56
CA LEU A 60 -1.63 11.71 -3.71
C LEU A 60 -1.66 12.16 -5.18
N ARG A 61 -0.63 11.80 -5.97
CA ARG A 61 -0.59 12.15 -7.41
C ARG A 61 -1.73 11.50 -8.19
N PHE A 62 -2.04 10.26 -7.87
CA PHE A 62 -3.16 9.55 -8.47
C PHE A 62 -4.48 10.25 -8.16
N LEU A 63 -4.73 10.59 -6.89
CA LEU A 63 -5.93 11.28 -6.46
C LEU A 63 -6.02 12.69 -7.06
N ALA A 64 -4.94 13.47 -7.03
CA ALA A 64 -4.90 14.80 -7.62
C ALA A 64 -5.33 14.79 -9.10
N PHE A 65 -4.82 13.82 -9.86
CA PHE A 65 -5.19 13.67 -11.26
C PHE A 65 -6.62 13.16 -11.48
N LYS A 66 -7.02 12.10 -10.75
CA LYS A 66 -8.32 11.45 -10.96
C LYS A 66 -9.50 12.30 -10.48
N LEU A 67 -9.27 13.13 -9.47
CA LEU A 67 -10.29 13.98 -8.87
C LEU A 67 -10.21 15.43 -9.35
N ASP A 68 -9.20 15.77 -10.17
CA ASP A 68 -8.96 17.15 -10.63
C ASP A 68 -8.86 18.14 -9.46
N LEU A 69 -7.95 17.81 -8.51
CA LEU A 69 -7.79 18.59 -7.27
C LEU A 69 -7.03 19.88 -7.52
N ASP A 70 -7.47 20.95 -6.88
CA ASP A 70 -6.72 22.21 -6.82
C ASP A 70 -5.51 22.11 -5.85
N GLU A 71 -4.67 23.13 -5.84
CA GLU A 71 -3.44 23.17 -5.05
C GLU A 71 -3.72 23.09 -3.53
N HIS A 72 -4.77 23.76 -3.06
CA HIS A 72 -5.17 23.73 -1.65
C HIS A 72 -5.66 22.32 -1.24
N GLN A 73 -6.50 21.73 -2.07
CA GLN A 73 -7.00 20.35 -1.85
C GLN A 73 -5.86 19.33 -1.85
N VAL A 74 -4.88 19.47 -2.76
CA VAL A 74 -3.68 18.61 -2.81
C VAL A 74 -2.87 18.75 -1.51
N ALA A 75 -2.66 19.99 -1.03
CA ALA A 75 -1.91 20.23 0.20
C ALA A 75 -2.61 19.62 1.44
N GLU A 76 -3.94 19.76 1.52
CA GLU A 76 -4.71 19.19 2.65
C GLU A 76 -4.76 17.66 2.58
N LEU A 77 -4.99 17.08 1.39
CA LEU A 77 -4.92 15.63 1.22
C LEU A 77 -3.54 15.06 1.56
N ALA A 78 -2.47 15.79 1.25
CA ALA A 78 -1.11 15.38 1.63
C ALA A 78 -0.97 15.21 3.15
N ARG A 79 -1.47 16.18 3.93
CA ARG A 79 -1.44 16.12 5.39
C ARG A 79 -2.27 14.95 5.93
N ILE A 80 -3.50 14.77 5.41
CA ILE A 80 -4.39 13.68 5.83
C ILE A 80 -3.74 12.32 5.57
N LEU A 81 -3.14 12.12 4.40
CA LEU A 81 -2.49 10.86 4.04
C LEU A 81 -1.21 10.62 4.85
N ASP A 82 -0.48 11.66 5.22
CA ASP A 82 0.72 11.55 6.07
C ASP A 82 0.35 11.12 7.49
N ASP A 83 -0.69 11.73 8.07
CA ASP A 83 -1.25 11.34 9.36
C ASP A 83 -1.66 9.86 9.36
N LEU A 84 -2.39 9.43 8.32
CA LEU A 84 -2.84 8.04 8.18
C LEU A 84 -1.68 7.06 8.00
N ASN A 85 -0.65 7.42 7.25
CA ASN A 85 0.54 6.59 7.09
C ASN A 85 1.31 6.42 8.40
N THR A 86 1.38 7.45 9.23
CA THR A 86 1.99 7.38 10.55
C THR A 86 1.27 6.36 11.43
N GLU A 87 -0.06 6.38 11.45
CA GLU A 87 -0.86 5.40 12.19
C GLU A 87 -0.71 3.96 11.64
N ARG A 88 -0.64 3.81 10.32
CA ARG A 88 -0.38 2.50 9.68
C ARG A 88 1.00 1.94 10.04
N ALA A 89 2.03 2.77 9.99
CA ALA A 89 3.38 2.36 10.38
C ALA A 89 3.44 1.93 11.85
N GLN A 90 2.75 2.64 12.74
CA GLN A 90 2.64 2.25 14.15
C GLN A 90 1.89 0.92 14.30
N ALA A 91 0.80 0.72 13.56
CA ALA A 91 0.04 -0.52 13.58
C ALA A 91 0.89 -1.74 13.12
N GLU A 92 1.78 -1.56 12.15
CA GLU A 92 2.73 -2.61 11.75
C GLU A 92 3.72 -2.97 12.88
N VAL A 93 4.22 -1.98 13.62
CA VAL A 93 5.10 -2.21 14.78
C VAL A 93 4.36 -2.99 15.85
N ASP A 94 3.14 -2.59 16.19
CA ASP A 94 2.29 -3.24 17.19
C ASP A 94 1.91 -4.66 16.75
N GLY A 95 1.67 -4.86 15.45
CA GLY A 95 1.43 -6.18 14.84
C GLY A 95 2.61 -7.13 15.04
N ARG A 96 3.84 -6.66 14.82
CA ARG A 96 5.06 -7.45 15.07
C ARG A 96 5.23 -7.78 16.55
N ARG A 97 4.96 -6.83 17.47
CA ARG A 97 5.01 -7.06 18.92
C ARG A 97 3.99 -8.11 19.37
N SER A 98 2.75 -8.01 18.88
CA SER A 98 1.72 -9.00 19.22
C SER A 98 2.05 -10.39 18.69
N THR A 99 2.65 -10.48 17.49
CA THR A 99 3.10 -11.75 16.92
C THR A 99 4.21 -12.37 17.75
N ALA A 100 5.20 -11.59 18.20
CA ALA A 100 6.25 -12.06 19.11
C ALA A 100 5.66 -12.55 20.44
N ALA A 101 4.71 -11.81 21.04
CA ALA A 101 4.07 -12.19 22.28
C ALA A 101 3.25 -13.50 22.15
N PHE A 102 2.60 -13.74 21.01
CA PHE A 102 1.98 -15.05 20.72
C PHE A 102 3.00 -16.17 20.63
N ALA A 103 4.14 -15.94 19.95
CA ALA A 103 5.20 -16.94 19.89
C ALA A 103 5.78 -17.25 21.29
N ASP A 104 5.99 -16.23 22.10
CA ASP A 104 6.47 -16.37 23.48
C ASP A 104 5.49 -17.16 24.36
N SER A 105 4.17 -17.01 24.12
CA SER A 105 3.15 -17.77 24.89
C SER A 105 3.21 -19.30 24.64
N LEU A 106 3.84 -19.72 23.53
CA LEU A 106 4.01 -21.11 23.13
C LEU A 106 5.38 -21.69 23.50
N SER A 107 6.36 -20.86 23.86
CA SER A 107 7.77 -21.29 24.02
C SER A 107 8.09 -21.95 25.34
N GLY A 108 7.19 -21.89 26.35
CA GLY A 108 7.36 -22.49 27.67
C GLY A 108 7.01 -23.99 27.71
N GLU A 109 7.23 -24.62 28.86
CA GLU A 109 6.78 -26.01 29.12
C GLU A 109 5.25 -26.15 29.10
N SER A 110 4.54 -25.06 29.41
CA SER A 110 3.07 -24.97 29.36
C SER A 110 2.64 -23.74 28.57
N PHE A 111 1.47 -23.82 27.95
CA PHE A 111 0.87 -22.69 27.25
C PHE A 111 0.53 -21.55 28.20
N ASP A 112 1.05 -20.36 27.94
CA ASP A 112 0.77 -19.14 28.69
C ASP A 112 -0.47 -18.43 28.11
N ALA A 113 -1.65 -18.81 28.65
CA ALA A 113 -2.92 -18.29 28.20
C ALA A 113 -3.07 -16.77 28.49
N GLU A 114 -2.47 -16.28 29.56
CA GLU A 114 -2.55 -14.86 29.95
C GLU A 114 -1.76 -14.01 28.95
N LYS A 115 -0.54 -14.42 28.61
CA LYS A 115 0.27 -13.74 27.60
C LYS A 115 -0.39 -13.76 26.22
N ALA A 116 -0.99 -14.89 25.84
CA ALA A 116 -1.73 -14.97 24.59
C ALA A 116 -2.95 -14.04 24.57
N ALA A 117 -3.71 -13.96 25.65
CA ALA A 117 -4.84 -13.04 25.79
C ALA A 117 -4.38 -11.58 25.72
N ALA A 118 -3.27 -11.22 26.36
CA ALA A 118 -2.70 -9.88 26.29
C ALA A 118 -2.26 -9.51 24.86
N ALA A 119 -1.64 -10.45 24.13
CA ALA A 119 -1.29 -10.25 22.71
C ALA A 119 -2.52 -10.05 21.82
N GLY A 120 -3.62 -10.78 22.10
CA GLY A 120 -4.91 -10.59 21.45
C GLY A 120 -5.51 -9.22 21.72
N ALA A 121 -5.52 -8.77 22.99
CA ALA A 121 -5.99 -7.45 23.36
C ALA A 121 -5.21 -6.32 22.67
N MET A 122 -3.91 -6.47 22.55
CA MET A 122 -3.05 -5.54 21.79
C MET A 122 -3.50 -5.39 20.34
N ARG A 123 -3.86 -6.48 19.65
CA ARG A 123 -4.38 -6.44 18.28
C ARG A 123 -5.71 -5.71 18.18
N VAL A 124 -6.61 -5.94 19.13
CA VAL A 124 -7.91 -5.24 19.18
C VAL A 124 -7.69 -3.74 19.30
N THR A 125 -6.88 -3.31 20.27
CA THR A 125 -6.57 -1.89 20.48
C THR A 125 -5.95 -1.24 19.23
N THR A 126 -5.03 -1.95 18.55
CA THR A 126 -4.42 -1.47 17.30
C THR A 126 -5.45 -1.33 16.17
N ALA A 127 -6.35 -2.30 16.05
CA ALA A 127 -7.41 -2.26 15.04
C ALA A 127 -8.41 -1.12 15.30
N GLU A 128 -8.77 -0.87 16.56
CA GLU A 128 -9.65 0.24 16.96
C GLU A 128 -9.02 1.59 16.61
N ARG A 129 -7.75 1.79 16.96
CA ARG A 129 -7.01 3.01 16.63
C ARG A 129 -6.92 3.23 15.11
N LEU A 130 -6.63 2.18 14.34
CA LEU A 130 -6.56 2.28 12.88
C LEU A 130 -7.92 2.59 12.25
N ARG A 131 -9.01 1.97 12.75
CA ARG A 131 -10.40 2.30 12.36
C ARG A 131 -10.68 3.79 12.57
N ASP A 132 -10.32 4.33 13.72
CA ASP A 132 -10.61 5.71 14.08
C ASP A 132 -9.78 6.69 13.22
N ALA A 133 -8.53 6.34 12.94
CA ALA A 133 -7.67 7.09 12.01
C ALA A 133 -8.25 7.12 10.58
N VAL A 134 -8.69 5.98 10.06
CA VAL A 134 -9.32 5.89 8.74
C VAL A 134 -10.63 6.70 8.69
N THR A 135 -11.46 6.57 9.71
CA THR A 135 -12.74 7.31 9.79
C THR A 135 -12.51 8.82 9.82
N THR A 136 -11.53 9.26 10.61
CA THR A 136 -11.13 10.68 10.70
C THR A 136 -10.58 11.18 9.36
N ALA A 137 -9.71 10.40 8.72
CA ALA A 137 -9.16 10.73 7.41
C ALA A 137 -10.26 10.89 6.35
N LEU A 138 -11.21 9.94 6.29
CA LEU A 138 -12.34 10.00 5.35
C LEU A 138 -13.25 11.21 5.61
N SER A 139 -13.49 11.57 6.87
CA SER A 139 -14.27 12.76 7.24
C SER A 139 -13.59 14.04 6.77
N ARG A 140 -12.29 14.17 6.99
CA ARG A 140 -11.50 15.35 6.54
C ARG A 140 -11.44 15.41 5.00
N ILE A 141 -11.22 14.29 4.32
CA ILE A 141 -11.25 14.21 2.85
C ILE A 141 -12.63 14.66 2.32
N HIS A 142 -13.72 14.16 2.93
CA HIS A 142 -15.06 14.55 2.53
C HIS A 142 -15.30 16.06 2.68
N ALA A 143 -14.79 16.68 3.73
CA ALA A 143 -14.92 18.13 3.96
C ALA A 143 -14.11 18.97 2.95
N THR A 144 -12.98 18.44 2.47
CA THR A 144 -12.09 19.13 1.52
C THR A 144 -12.59 19.05 0.07
N LEU A 145 -13.31 17.98 -0.28
CA LEU A 145 -13.71 17.69 -1.66
C LEU A 145 -15.07 18.30 -2.01
N GLU A 146 -15.24 18.70 -3.26
CA GLU A 146 -16.52 19.08 -3.85
C GLU A 146 -17.41 17.86 -4.16
N ALA A 147 -18.71 18.09 -4.36
CA ALA A 147 -19.67 17.00 -4.61
C ALA A 147 -19.25 16.05 -5.77
N PRO A 148 -18.88 16.54 -6.97
CA PRO A 148 -18.48 15.64 -8.07
C PRO A 148 -17.16 14.89 -7.77
N GLN A 149 -16.24 15.51 -7.01
CA GLN A 149 -15.00 14.86 -6.60
C GLN A 149 -15.26 13.74 -5.59
N ARG A 150 -16.20 13.93 -4.65
CA ARG A 150 -16.63 12.90 -3.69
C ARG A 150 -17.24 11.68 -4.40
N GLU A 151 -18.07 11.90 -5.40
CA GLU A 151 -18.67 10.81 -6.20
C GLU A 151 -17.59 10.00 -6.93
N ARG A 152 -16.61 10.68 -7.54
CA ARG A 152 -15.46 10.02 -8.19
C ARG A 152 -14.62 9.24 -7.20
N LEU A 153 -14.33 9.80 -6.01
CA LEU A 153 -13.60 9.10 -4.96
C LEU A 153 -14.34 7.84 -4.50
N ALA A 154 -15.65 7.94 -4.24
CA ALA A 154 -16.48 6.80 -3.87
C ALA A 154 -16.47 5.71 -4.95
N TYR A 155 -16.48 6.07 -6.23
CA TYR A 155 -16.33 5.13 -7.33
C TYR A 155 -14.96 4.43 -7.32
N LEU A 156 -13.86 5.16 -7.10
CA LEU A 156 -12.51 4.60 -7.04
C LEU A 156 -12.36 3.58 -5.91
N ILE A 157 -12.97 3.85 -4.75
CA ILE A 157 -12.97 2.91 -3.61
C ILE A 157 -13.82 1.66 -3.95
N ARG A 158 -15.03 1.82 -4.46
CA ARG A 158 -15.91 0.69 -4.81
C ARG A 158 -15.35 -0.21 -5.90
N SER A 159 -14.62 0.36 -6.86
CA SER A 159 -13.98 -0.40 -7.95
C SER A 159 -12.71 -1.12 -7.53
N GLY A 160 -12.21 -0.89 -6.30
CA GLY A 160 -10.94 -1.43 -5.82
C GLY A 160 -9.70 -0.73 -6.40
N ALA A 161 -9.88 0.35 -7.18
CA ALA A 161 -8.77 1.14 -7.70
C ALA A 161 -8.04 1.93 -6.59
N LEU A 162 -8.71 2.15 -5.47
CA LEU A 162 -8.15 2.71 -4.24
C LEU A 162 -8.56 1.82 -3.07
N GLN A 163 -7.57 1.34 -2.31
CA GLN A 163 -7.79 0.62 -1.05
C GLN A 163 -7.70 1.60 0.14
N VAL A 164 -8.60 1.44 1.09
CA VAL A 164 -8.71 2.28 2.29
C VAL A 164 -8.21 1.52 3.52
#